data_ad454cb6d401b988466f8dc76538b8c3
#
_entry.id   ad454cb6d401b988466f8dc76538b8c3
#
_cell.length_a   1.000
_cell.length_b   1.000
_cell.length_c   1.000
_cell.angle_alpha   90.00
_cell.angle_beta   90.00
_cell.angle_gamma   90.00
#
_symmetry.space_group_name_H-M   'P 1'
#
loop_
_entity.id
_entity.type
_entity.pdbx_description
1 polymer ?
#
loop_
_entity_poly.entity_id
_entity_poly.type
_entity_poly.pdbx_seq_one_letter_code
_entity_poly.pdbx_strand_id
1 'polypeptide(L)'
;MDDKTKNINFPDARGYFGQFGGRYVIETLMPALEELERLYHEARKDKEFQRNLKYYLREYVGRPTPLYYARRLTEYLGGAKIYLKREDLNHTGAHKI
;
A
#
# COMPACT_ATOMS: atom_id res chain seq x y z
N MET A 1 2.77 20.55 25.74
CA MET A 1 2.19 19.60 24.78
C MET A 1 3.31 18.70 24.32
N ASP A 2 3.35 17.49 24.82
CA ASP A 2 4.36 16.52 24.42
C ASP A 2 4.07 16.04 23.02
N ASP A 3 4.86 16.52 22.07
CA ASP A 3 4.90 16.00 20.71
C ASP A 3 5.54 14.61 20.73
N LYS A 4 4.74 13.61 21.09
CA LYS A 4 5.06 12.19 20.97
C LYS A 4 4.55 11.67 19.63
N THR A 5 4.89 12.30 18.54
CA THR A 5 4.95 11.63 17.25
C THR A 5 6.20 10.76 17.23
N LYS A 6 6.24 9.77 18.14
CA LYS A 6 7.17 8.65 18.02
C LYS A 6 6.91 8.03 16.66
N ASN A 7 7.96 7.81 15.88
CA ASN A 7 7.97 6.94 14.71
C ASN A 7 7.41 5.57 15.13
N ILE A 8 6.09 5.44 15.08
CA ILE A 8 5.42 4.20 15.41
C ILE A 8 5.52 3.36 14.13
N ASN A 9 6.48 2.43 14.11
CA ASN A 9 6.58 1.43 13.05
C ASN A 9 5.39 0.49 13.19
N PHE A 10 4.35 0.76 12.40
CA PHE A 10 3.23 -0.15 12.24
C PHE A 10 3.43 -1.03 10.99
N PRO A 11 2.93 -2.26 11.03
CA PRO A 11 2.46 -3.00 12.21
C PRO A 11 3.62 -3.37 13.16
N ASP A 12 3.28 -3.68 14.42
CA ASP A 12 4.25 -4.25 15.36
C ASP A 12 4.57 -5.72 15.00
N ALA A 13 5.46 -6.36 15.76
CA ALA A 13 5.89 -7.75 15.49
C ALA A 13 4.74 -8.79 15.54
N ARG A 14 3.60 -8.43 16.13
CA ARG A 14 2.41 -9.28 16.21
C ARG A 14 1.36 -8.95 15.13
N GLY A 15 1.66 -8.00 14.26
CA GLY A 15 0.73 -7.53 13.22
C GLY A 15 -0.33 -6.55 13.74
N TYR A 16 -0.07 -5.85 14.84
CA TYR A 16 -0.99 -4.87 15.41
C TYR A 16 -0.63 -3.44 15.06
N PHE A 17 -1.67 -2.63 14.90
CA PHE A 17 -1.63 -1.17 14.75
C PHE A 17 -2.23 -0.55 16.02
N GLY A 18 -1.44 -0.48 17.10
CA GLY A 18 -1.96 -0.12 18.43
C GLY A 18 -2.89 -1.21 18.96
N GLN A 19 -4.14 -0.84 19.23
CA GLN A 19 -5.18 -1.78 19.66
C GLN A 19 -5.86 -2.55 18.52
N PHE A 20 -5.59 -2.16 17.27
CA PHE A 20 -6.22 -2.74 16.07
C PHE A 20 -5.28 -3.71 15.35
N GLY A 21 -5.85 -4.61 14.58
CA GLY A 21 -5.10 -5.52 13.72
C GLY A 21 -4.93 -6.91 14.33
N GLY A 22 -3.81 -7.54 14.07
CA GLY A 22 -3.55 -8.93 14.42
C GLY A 22 -3.84 -9.89 13.26
N ARG A 23 -3.83 -11.19 13.56
CA ARG A 23 -4.01 -12.24 12.56
C ARG A 23 -5.09 -13.22 13.03
N TYR A 24 -6.24 -13.15 12.40
CA TYR A 24 -7.43 -13.94 12.76
C TYR A 24 -7.81 -14.85 11.59
N VAL A 25 -7.07 -15.94 11.46
CA VAL A 25 -7.29 -16.95 10.42
C VAL A 25 -7.40 -18.33 11.05
N ILE A 26 -7.92 -19.28 10.31
CA ILE A 26 -7.96 -20.68 10.77
C ILE A 26 -6.53 -21.19 10.97
N GLU A 27 -6.35 -22.03 11.97
CA GLU A 27 -5.03 -22.51 12.42
C GLU A 27 -4.23 -23.22 11.32
N THR A 28 -4.90 -23.90 10.42
CA THR A 28 -4.30 -24.59 9.27
C THR A 28 -3.60 -23.65 8.28
N LEU A 29 -3.95 -22.38 8.24
CA LEU A 29 -3.30 -21.37 7.39
C LEU A 29 -2.09 -20.70 8.06
N MET A 30 -1.93 -20.81 9.37
CA MET A 30 -0.87 -20.13 10.11
C MET A 30 0.53 -20.42 9.58
N PRO A 31 0.93 -21.69 9.33
CA PRO A 31 2.27 -21.98 8.79
C PRO A 31 2.55 -21.29 7.46
N ALA A 32 1.57 -21.25 6.55
CA ALA A 32 1.70 -20.59 5.26
C ALA A 32 1.86 -19.07 5.40
N LEU A 33 1.14 -18.45 6.33
CA LEU A 33 1.23 -17.03 6.59
C LEU A 33 2.54 -16.63 7.29
N GLU A 34 3.04 -17.47 8.17
CA GLU A 34 4.36 -17.27 8.81
C GLU A 34 5.50 -17.35 7.80
N GLU A 35 5.43 -18.32 6.86
CA GLU A 35 6.37 -18.40 5.76
C GLU A 35 6.31 -17.16 4.86
N LEU A 36 5.11 -16.70 4.50
CA LEU A 36 4.90 -15.50 3.70
C LEU A 36 5.49 -14.27 4.39
N GLU A 37 5.25 -14.10 5.68
CA GLU A 37 5.78 -12.98 6.47
C GLU A 37 7.31 -12.98 6.48
N ARG A 38 7.93 -14.13 6.71
CA ARG A 38 9.40 -14.30 6.66
C ARG A 38 9.95 -13.90 5.29
N LEU A 39 9.39 -14.44 4.22
CA LEU A 39 9.81 -14.13 2.85
C LEU A 39 9.59 -12.66 2.48
N TYR A 40 8.53 -12.05 2.96
CA TYR A 40 8.28 -10.61 2.78
C TYR A 40 9.39 -9.76 3.41
N HIS A 41 9.81 -10.09 4.62
CA HIS A 41 10.90 -9.37 5.28
C HIS A 41 12.25 -9.56 4.59
N GLU A 42 12.49 -10.72 3.98
CA GLU A 42 13.68 -10.98 3.16
C GLU A 42 13.62 -10.18 1.85
N ALA A 43 12.52 -10.28 1.11
CA ALA A 43 12.33 -9.60 -0.17
C ALA A 43 12.43 -8.06 -0.04
N ARG A 44 11.96 -7.48 1.05
CA ARG A 44 12.11 -6.04 1.33
C ARG A 44 13.56 -5.59 1.37
N LYS A 45 14.48 -6.45 1.76
CA LYS A 45 15.92 -6.15 1.88
C LYS A 45 16.71 -6.56 0.65
N ASP A 46 16.12 -7.40 -0.20
CA ASP A 46 16.76 -7.88 -1.42
C ASP A 46 16.75 -6.77 -2.48
N LYS A 47 17.94 -6.30 -2.84
CA LYS A 47 18.13 -5.21 -3.80
C LYS A 47 17.73 -5.61 -5.22
N GLU A 48 17.93 -6.86 -5.59
CA GLU A 48 17.55 -7.36 -6.91
C GLU A 48 16.03 -7.46 -7.03
N PHE A 49 15.39 -8.04 -6.03
CA PHE A 49 13.93 -8.06 -5.95
C PHE A 49 13.35 -6.65 -6.06
N GLN A 50 13.88 -5.67 -5.29
CA GLN A 50 13.39 -4.29 -5.31
C GLN A 50 13.60 -3.61 -6.67
N ARG A 51 14.71 -3.88 -7.37
CA ARG A 51 14.95 -3.36 -8.73
C ARG A 51 13.94 -3.92 -9.72
N ASN A 52 13.72 -5.22 -9.70
CA ASN A 52 12.77 -5.89 -10.58
C ASN A 52 11.33 -5.40 -10.32
N LEU A 53 10.93 -5.31 -9.06
CA LEU A 53 9.62 -4.77 -8.69
C LEU A 53 9.42 -3.34 -9.22
N LYS A 54 10.38 -2.45 -9.01
CA LYS A 54 10.32 -1.07 -9.50
C LYS A 54 10.28 -1.00 -11.03
N TYR A 55 11.05 -1.85 -11.70
CA TYR A 55 11.02 -1.95 -13.15
C TYR A 55 9.64 -2.31 -13.67
N TYR A 56 9.03 -3.38 -13.16
CA TYR A 56 7.70 -3.81 -13.60
C TYR A 56 6.59 -2.83 -13.22
N LEU A 57 6.67 -2.22 -12.04
CA LEU A 57 5.70 -1.19 -11.65
C LEU A 57 5.71 0.00 -12.62
N ARG A 58 6.89 0.43 -13.07
CA ARG A 58 7.03 1.55 -13.99
C ARG A 58 6.74 1.18 -15.45
N GLU A 59 7.38 0.11 -15.94
CA GLU A 59 7.40 -0.20 -17.37
C GLU A 59 6.21 -1.06 -17.84
N TYR A 60 5.64 -1.87 -16.94
CA TYR A 60 4.53 -2.75 -17.28
C TYR A 60 3.21 -2.26 -16.70
N VAL A 61 3.19 -1.89 -15.43
CA VAL A 61 1.98 -1.47 -14.73
C VAL A 61 1.60 -0.03 -15.02
N GLY A 62 2.57 0.87 -15.08
CA GLY A 62 2.35 2.32 -15.26
C GLY A 62 2.26 3.10 -13.96
N ARG A 63 2.89 2.62 -12.88
CA ARG A 63 2.95 3.32 -11.59
C ARG A 63 4.20 4.19 -11.45
N PRO A 64 4.10 5.31 -10.75
CA PRO A 64 2.93 5.85 -10.07
C PRO A 64 1.90 6.42 -11.04
N THR A 65 0.62 6.19 -10.76
CA THR A 65 -0.48 6.79 -11.51
C THR A 65 -0.67 8.25 -11.13
N PRO A 66 -1.22 9.10 -12.03
CA PRO A 66 -1.46 10.49 -11.73
C PRO A 66 -2.44 10.73 -10.60
N LEU A 67 -2.23 11.81 -9.87
CA LEU A 67 -3.22 12.39 -8.98
C LEU A 67 -3.86 13.58 -9.72
N TYR A 68 -5.07 13.36 -10.23
CA TYR A 68 -5.79 14.30 -11.07
C TYR A 68 -6.68 15.23 -10.25
N TYR A 69 -6.52 16.54 -10.39
CA TYR A 69 -7.44 17.50 -9.80
C TYR A 69 -8.72 17.61 -10.62
N ALA A 70 -9.83 17.14 -10.06
CA ALA A 70 -11.14 17.20 -10.70
C ALA A 70 -11.80 18.56 -10.50
N ARG A 71 -11.31 19.57 -11.24
CA ARG A 71 -11.72 20.97 -11.07
C ARG A 71 -13.23 21.17 -11.23
N ARG A 72 -13.80 20.69 -12.32
CA ARG A 72 -15.24 20.87 -12.61
C ARG A 72 -16.12 20.22 -11.55
N LEU A 73 -15.74 19.02 -11.09
CA LEU A 73 -16.47 18.33 -10.03
C LEU A 73 -16.33 19.07 -8.69
N THR A 74 -15.13 19.57 -8.38
CA THR A 74 -14.88 20.39 -7.19
C THR A 74 -15.75 21.65 -7.19
N GLU A 75 -15.79 22.38 -8.30
CA GLU A 75 -16.61 23.59 -8.47
C GLU A 75 -18.11 23.28 -8.37
N TYR A 76 -18.55 22.19 -9.02
CA TYR A 76 -19.96 21.78 -9.00
C TYR A 76 -20.47 21.44 -7.59
N LEU A 77 -19.64 20.74 -6.80
CA LEU A 77 -20.01 20.34 -5.44
C LEU A 77 -19.83 21.47 -4.40
N GLY A 78 -19.03 22.48 -4.68
CA GLY A 78 -18.88 23.67 -3.86
C GLY A 78 -18.23 23.46 -2.47
N GLY A 79 -17.65 22.28 -2.23
CA GLY A 79 -17.04 21.90 -0.95
C GLY A 79 -15.53 21.72 -1.04
N ALA A 80 -15.04 20.56 -0.58
CA ALA A 80 -13.64 20.22 -0.59
C ALA A 80 -13.08 20.07 -2.02
N LYS A 81 -11.80 20.30 -2.17
CA LYS A 81 -11.07 20.00 -3.43
C LYS A 81 -11.03 18.50 -3.65
N ILE A 82 -11.46 18.05 -4.83
CA ILE A 82 -11.55 16.64 -5.18
C ILE A 82 -10.40 16.26 -6.09
N TYR A 83 -9.65 15.25 -5.69
CA TYR A 83 -8.58 14.65 -6.46
C TYR A 83 -8.88 13.17 -6.73
N LEU A 84 -8.59 12.75 -7.93
CA LEU A 84 -8.75 11.35 -8.35
C LEU A 84 -7.36 10.71 -8.47
N LYS A 85 -7.11 9.67 -7.68
CA LYS A 85 -5.96 8.80 -7.89
C LYS A 85 -6.29 7.85 -9.04
N ARG A 86 -5.66 8.09 -10.20
CA ARG A 86 -6.04 7.49 -11.49
C ARG A 86 -5.55 6.05 -11.63
N GLU A 87 -6.02 5.15 -10.78
CA GLU A 87 -5.67 3.72 -10.85
C GLU A 87 -6.32 2.99 -12.04
N ASP A 88 -7.27 3.63 -12.72
CA ASP A 88 -7.81 3.25 -14.02
C ASP A 88 -6.77 3.30 -15.16
N LEU A 89 -5.69 4.07 -14.98
CA LEU A 89 -4.61 4.18 -15.96
C LEU A 89 -3.54 3.08 -15.85
N ASN A 90 -3.64 2.21 -14.86
CA ASN A 90 -2.80 1.01 -14.81
C ASN A 90 -3.10 0.09 -15.99
N HIS A 91 -2.15 -0.76 -16.34
CA HIS A 91 -2.24 -1.69 -17.49
C HIS A 91 -3.53 -2.52 -17.52
N THR A 92 -4.03 -2.94 -16.39
CA THR A 92 -5.29 -3.70 -16.29
C THR A 92 -6.54 -2.84 -16.17
N GLY A 93 -6.41 -1.51 -16.18
CA GLY A 93 -7.51 -0.58 -15.99
C GLY A 93 -8.06 -0.52 -14.57
N ALA A 94 -7.34 -1.08 -13.59
CA ALA A 94 -7.73 -1.14 -12.19
C ALA A 94 -6.52 -1.19 -11.25
N HIS A 95 -6.77 -1.09 -9.95
CA HIS A 95 -5.74 -1.13 -8.91
C HIS A 95 -5.20 -2.54 -8.59
N LYS A 96 -5.74 -3.57 -9.19
CA LYS A 96 -5.46 -4.98 -8.87
C LYS A 96 -4.09 -5.51 -9.31
N ILE A 97 -3.34 -4.76 -10.09
CA ILE A 97 -2.03 -5.14 -10.62
C ILE A 97 -0.87 -4.66 -9.77
#